data_6b0ed6d397bb89d6b46b7399f8efc9a6
#
_entry.id   6b0ed6d397bb89d6b46b7399f8efc9a6
#
_cell.length_a   1.000
_cell.length_b   1.000
_cell.length_c   1.000
_cell.angle_alpha   90.00
_cell.angle_beta   90.00
_cell.angle_gamma   90.00
#
_symmetry.space_group_name_H-M   'P 1'
#
loop_
_entity.id
_entity.type
_entity.pdbx_description
1 polymer ?
#
loop_
_entity_poly.entity_id
_entity_poly.type
_entity_poly.pdbx_seq_one_letter_code
_entity_poly.pdbx_strand_id
1 'polypeptide(L)'
;MKAFVTGGTGFVGSHLAEHVLMLPECEEVRVLVRNKEKWLKGLDYTPVKSTLENLEPIKKELQGVDVLIHGAAILHAPSYSDFFKANVEATKNLIELAVESGISNIIILSSLAAAGPSSQTPLTEKAPLSPISAYGRSKKQMEEEIHRLYAEKNWANHPTLSIKIIRPPAVYGPRETDIYGLFKALNYRVAPILGNPTEKTLSLVHVQDLVKGIVASRLYDRAGIHTYFLGGSEDGYSWNEIYKECATILQKSHLRIRVPKGVLMTIAKVAETIAPVFGVYPALNPDKAEELTQSWLCSSNKAKEDWGYTPEISLNDGLRSTLTWYQKHNWL
;
A
#
# COMPACT_ATOMS: atom_id res chain seq x y z
N MET A 1 -5.22 4.82 -23.96
CA MET A 1 -5.01 3.76 -22.93
C MET A 1 -6.26 3.60 -22.08
N LYS A 2 -6.75 2.37 -21.93
CA LYS A 2 -7.86 2.02 -21.03
C LYS A 2 -7.33 1.27 -19.82
N ALA A 3 -7.61 1.76 -18.63
CA ALA A 3 -7.15 1.18 -17.38
C ALA A 3 -8.30 0.61 -16.55
N PHE A 4 -8.08 -0.55 -15.92
CA PHE A 4 -8.98 -1.09 -14.92
C PHE A 4 -8.32 -1.04 -13.54
N VAL A 5 -8.95 -0.35 -12.59
CA VAL A 5 -8.40 -0.13 -11.26
C VAL A 5 -9.27 -0.80 -10.20
N THR A 6 -8.68 -1.64 -9.36
CA THR A 6 -9.35 -2.12 -8.15
C THR A 6 -8.79 -1.44 -6.91
N GLY A 7 -9.61 -1.35 -5.86
CA GLY A 7 -9.22 -0.60 -4.65
C GLY A 7 -9.28 0.91 -4.80
N GLY A 8 -9.82 1.43 -5.92
CA GLY A 8 -9.88 2.86 -6.24
C GLY A 8 -10.63 3.73 -5.22
N THR A 9 -11.48 3.15 -4.38
CA THR A 9 -12.16 3.88 -3.29
C THR A 9 -11.35 4.01 -2.01
N GLY A 10 -10.16 3.35 -1.96
CA GLY A 10 -9.22 3.41 -0.84
C GLY A 10 -8.26 4.59 -0.94
N PHE A 11 -7.32 4.68 0.02
CA PHE A 11 -6.32 5.73 0.09
C PHE A 11 -5.45 5.79 -1.17
N VAL A 12 -4.58 4.81 -1.37
CA VAL A 12 -3.66 4.77 -2.53
C VAL A 12 -4.44 4.70 -3.85
N GLY A 13 -5.48 3.85 -3.90
CA GLY A 13 -6.22 3.62 -5.13
C GLY A 13 -6.98 4.85 -5.64
N SER A 14 -7.45 5.75 -4.75
CA SER A 14 -8.11 6.99 -5.18
C SER A 14 -7.13 7.98 -5.83
N HIS A 15 -5.93 8.12 -5.28
CA HIS A 15 -4.87 8.91 -5.90
C HIS A 15 -4.38 8.28 -7.21
N LEU A 16 -4.37 6.95 -7.27
CA LEU A 16 -4.01 6.22 -8.49
C LEU A 16 -5.03 6.49 -9.61
N ALA A 17 -6.32 6.38 -9.32
CA ALA A 17 -7.37 6.67 -10.30
C ALA A 17 -7.29 8.13 -10.80
N GLU A 18 -7.11 9.10 -9.89
CA GLU A 18 -6.87 10.49 -10.26
C GLU A 18 -5.66 10.66 -11.17
N HIS A 19 -4.54 10.03 -10.82
CA HIS A 19 -3.30 10.17 -11.59
C HIS A 19 -3.42 9.55 -13.00
N VAL A 20 -4.07 8.39 -13.11
CA VAL A 20 -4.31 7.74 -14.42
C VAL A 20 -5.22 8.59 -15.29
N LEU A 21 -6.28 9.20 -14.73
CA LEU A 21 -7.18 10.10 -15.46
C LEU A 21 -6.48 11.36 -16.00
N MET A 22 -5.38 11.79 -15.37
CA MET A 22 -4.61 12.97 -15.81
C MET A 22 -3.60 12.66 -16.91
N LEU A 23 -3.39 11.39 -17.28
CA LEU A 23 -2.44 11.04 -18.34
C LEU A 23 -3.00 11.46 -19.71
N PRO A 24 -2.19 12.11 -20.56
CA PRO A 24 -2.63 12.54 -21.89
C PRO A 24 -3.14 11.39 -22.77
N GLU A 25 -2.58 10.20 -22.60
CA GLU A 25 -2.96 8.98 -23.34
C GLU A 25 -4.12 8.21 -22.71
N CYS A 26 -4.67 8.68 -21.58
CA CYS A 26 -5.80 8.02 -20.94
C CYS A 26 -7.09 8.26 -21.73
N GLU A 27 -7.73 7.19 -22.15
CA GLU A 27 -9.03 7.21 -22.82
C GLU A 27 -10.17 6.89 -21.85
N GLU A 28 -9.93 5.94 -20.95
CA GLU A 28 -10.95 5.48 -20.02
C GLU A 28 -10.30 4.90 -18.75
N VAL A 29 -10.86 5.21 -17.60
CA VAL A 29 -10.53 4.55 -16.33
C VAL A 29 -11.77 3.87 -15.79
N ARG A 30 -11.78 2.54 -15.77
CA ARG A 30 -12.80 1.73 -15.10
C ARG A 30 -12.36 1.43 -13.70
N VAL A 31 -13.21 1.72 -12.72
CA VAL A 31 -12.87 1.50 -11.31
C VAL A 31 -13.87 0.55 -10.67
N LEU A 32 -13.36 -0.53 -10.05
CA LEU A 32 -14.19 -1.42 -9.26
C LEU A 32 -14.69 -0.72 -8.01
N VAL A 33 -16.03 -0.54 -7.90
CA VAL A 33 -16.70 0.13 -6.79
C VAL A 33 -17.70 -0.82 -6.14
N ARG A 34 -17.50 -1.13 -4.87
CA ARG A 34 -18.38 -2.04 -4.12
C ARG A 34 -19.69 -1.37 -3.73
N ASN A 35 -19.62 -0.29 -2.93
CA ASN A 35 -20.81 0.40 -2.40
C ASN A 35 -20.75 1.92 -2.55
N LYS A 36 -19.69 2.57 -2.07
CA LYS A 36 -19.55 4.03 -2.01
C LYS A 36 -18.34 4.48 -2.82
N GLU A 37 -18.51 5.53 -3.59
CA GLU A 37 -17.45 6.12 -4.43
C GLU A 37 -16.39 6.86 -3.61
N LYS A 38 -16.72 7.31 -2.40
CA LYS A 38 -15.82 8.03 -1.49
C LYS A 38 -15.09 9.20 -2.20
N TRP A 39 -13.77 9.05 -2.38
CA TRP A 39 -12.87 10.05 -2.98
C TRP A 39 -12.95 10.14 -4.50
N LEU A 40 -13.67 9.21 -5.14
CA LEU A 40 -13.85 9.21 -6.60
C LEU A 40 -15.00 10.12 -7.05
N LYS A 41 -15.80 10.63 -6.11
CA LYS A 41 -16.95 11.48 -6.44
C LYS A 41 -16.51 12.75 -7.19
N GLY A 42 -17.05 12.94 -8.38
CA GLY A 42 -16.76 14.09 -9.23
C GLY A 42 -15.58 13.88 -10.20
N LEU A 43 -14.95 12.70 -10.20
CA LEU A 43 -13.98 12.30 -11.22
C LEU A 43 -14.73 11.72 -12.45
N ASP A 44 -14.12 11.87 -13.63
CA ASP A 44 -14.63 11.31 -14.89
C ASP A 44 -14.10 9.89 -15.09
N TYR A 45 -14.74 8.91 -14.45
CA TYR A 45 -14.39 7.50 -14.53
C TYR A 45 -15.62 6.62 -14.74
N THR A 46 -15.43 5.40 -15.24
CA THR A 46 -16.50 4.41 -15.41
C THR A 46 -16.59 3.50 -14.16
N PRO A 47 -17.66 3.60 -13.36
CA PRO A 47 -17.82 2.75 -12.17
C PRO A 47 -18.26 1.34 -12.57
N VAL A 48 -17.47 0.33 -12.18
CA VAL A 48 -17.84 -1.08 -12.28
C VAL A 48 -18.36 -1.55 -10.92
N LYS A 49 -19.68 -1.68 -10.81
CA LYS A 49 -20.35 -2.06 -9.55
C LYS A 49 -20.30 -3.57 -9.35
N SER A 50 -19.31 -4.04 -8.59
CA SER A 50 -19.14 -5.44 -8.20
C SER A 50 -18.21 -5.58 -7.00
N THR A 51 -17.92 -6.83 -6.64
CA THR A 51 -16.89 -7.22 -5.66
C THR A 51 -15.95 -8.23 -6.30
N LEU A 52 -14.77 -8.43 -5.71
CA LEU A 52 -13.83 -9.45 -6.18
C LEU A 52 -14.30 -10.89 -5.91
N GLU A 53 -15.38 -11.05 -5.15
CA GLU A 53 -16.05 -12.35 -4.93
C GLU A 53 -17.03 -12.67 -6.06
N ASN A 54 -17.49 -11.65 -6.81
CA ASN A 54 -18.38 -11.81 -7.97
C ASN A 54 -17.72 -11.25 -9.22
N LEU A 55 -17.04 -12.11 -9.98
CA LEU A 55 -16.24 -11.71 -11.15
C LEU A 55 -17.07 -11.59 -12.44
N GLU A 56 -18.29 -12.10 -12.51
CA GLU A 56 -19.10 -12.06 -13.74
C GLU A 56 -19.31 -10.63 -14.30
N PRO A 57 -19.70 -9.63 -13.50
CA PRO A 57 -19.77 -8.26 -14.00
C PRO A 57 -18.40 -7.71 -14.42
N ILE A 58 -17.33 -8.12 -13.72
CA ILE A 58 -15.97 -7.66 -14.01
C ILE A 58 -15.49 -8.19 -15.36
N LYS A 59 -15.79 -9.43 -15.70
CA LYS A 59 -15.36 -10.09 -16.94
C LYS A 59 -15.69 -9.27 -18.21
N LYS A 60 -16.88 -8.70 -18.26
CA LYS A 60 -17.29 -7.85 -19.39
C LYS A 60 -16.51 -6.56 -19.46
N GLU A 61 -16.21 -5.99 -18.30
CA GLU A 61 -15.51 -4.71 -18.18
C GLU A 61 -13.99 -4.83 -18.32
N LEU A 62 -13.43 -6.03 -18.38
CA LEU A 62 -12.02 -6.26 -18.70
C LEU A 62 -11.76 -6.27 -20.21
N GLN A 63 -12.79 -6.35 -21.04
CA GLN A 63 -12.61 -6.36 -22.50
C GLN A 63 -12.06 -5.01 -23.01
N GLY A 64 -10.97 -5.09 -23.79
CA GLY A 64 -10.29 -3.94 -24.35
C GLY A 64 -9.54 -3.07 -23.36
N VAL A 65 -9.29 -3.57 -22.15
CA VAL A 65 -8.43 -2.92 -21.14
C VAL A 65 -6.96 -3.17 -21.47
N ASP A 66 -6.16 -2.11 -21.49
CA ASP A 66 -4.73 -2.17 -21.76
C ASP A 66 -3.91 -2.52 -20.50
N VAL A 67 -4.34 -2.03 -19.33
CA VAL A 67 -3.64 -2.25 -18.07
C VAL A 67 -4.61 -2.51 -16.92
N LEU A 68 -4.34 -3.57 -16.15
CA LEU A 68 -4.99 -3.82 -14.85
C LEU A 68 -4.08 -3.33 -13.74
N ILE A 69 -4.60 -2.47 -12.86
CA ILE A 69 -3.91 -2.04 -11.63
C ILE A 69 -4.71 -2.53 -10.43
N HIS A 70 -4.20 -3.58 -9.79
CA HIS A 70 -4.87 -4.23 -8.68
C HIS A 70 -4.33 -3.72 -7.34
N GLY A 71 -5.08 -2.78 -6.73
CA GLY A 71 -4.77 -2.22 -5.41
C GLY A 71 -5.76 -2.60 -4.31
N ALA A 72 -6.76 -3.42 -4.62
CA ALA A 72 -7.72 -3.85 -3.61
C ALA A 72 -7.08 -4.86 -2.64
N ALA A 73 -7.17 -4.58 -1.35
CA ALA A 73 -6.76 -5.46 -0.27
C ALA A 73 -7.46 -5.07 1.02
N ILE A 74 -7.51 -5.98 1.99
CA ILE A 74 -7.84 -5.65 3.38
C ILE A 74 -6.54 -5.60 4.20
N LEU A 75 -6.43 -4.59 5.06
CA LEU A 75 -5.27 -4.40 5.94
C LEU A 75 -5.53 -4.93 7.36
N HIS A 76 -6.80 -5.07 7.70
CA HIS A 76 -7.25 -5.54 9.01
C HIS A 76 -8.34 -6.59 8.84
N ALA A 77 -8.25 -7.68 9.57
CA ALA A 77 -9.25 -8.74 9.59
C ALA A 77 -9.23 -9.49 10.92
N PRO A 78 -10.39 -10.02 11.37
CA PRO A 78 -10.48 -10.81 12.59
C PRO A 78 -9.72 -12.14 12.51
N SER A 79 -9.59 -12.72 11.31
CA SER A 79 -8.94 -14.01 11.12
C SER A 79 -7.99 -14.01 9.90
N TYR A 80 -7.05 -14.95 9.89
CA TYR A 80 -6.20 -15.17 8.72
C TYR A 80 -7.00 -15.68 7.51
N SER A 81 -8.09 -16.43 7.74
CA SER A 81 -8.97 -16.89 6.65
C SER A 81 -9.58 -15.72 5.87
N ASP A 82 -9.95 -14.63 6.56
CA ASP A 82 -10.47 -13.44 5.90
C ASP A 82 -9.40 -12.75 5.04
N PHE A 83 -8.17 -12.64 5.56
CA PHE A 83 -7.03 -12.17 4.78
C PHE A 83 -6.79 -13.05 3.55
N PHE A 84 -6.83 -14.37 3.73
CA PHE A 84 -6.59 -15.31 2.64
C PHE A 84 -7.62 -15.15 1.51
N LYS A 85 -8.90 -15.13 1.86
CA LYS A 85 -9.98 -14.95 0.88
C LYS A 85 -9.85 -13.62 0.12
N ALA A 86 -9.65 -12.52 0.86
CA ALA A 86 -9.69 -11.19 0.27
C ALA A 86 -8.38 -10.81 -0.46
N ASN A 87 -7.21 -11.19 0.07
CA ASN A 87 -5.93 -10.78 -0.48
C ASN A 87 -5.28 -11.84 -1.39
N VAL A 88 -5.59 -13.13 -1.19
CA VAL A 88 -4.96 -14.22 -1.95
C VAL A 88 -5.90 -14.76 -3.02
N GLU A 89 -7.02 -15.39 -2.61
CA GLU A 89 -7.94 -16.03 -3.56
C GLU A 89 -8.55 -15.02 -4.53
N ALA A 90 -9.03 -13.87 -4.02
CA ALA A 90 -9.65 -12.85 -4.84
C ALA A 90 -8.66 -12.25 -5.84
N THR A 91 -7.40 -12.03 -5.43
CA THR A 91 -6.34 -11.57 -6.34
C THR A 91 -6.04 -12.61 -7.40
N LYS A 92 -5.80 -13.88 -7.00
CA LYS A 92 -5.54 -14.97 -7.93
C LYS A 92 -6.62 -15.06 -9.02
N ASN A 93 -7.89 -15.10 -8.60
CA ASN A 93 -9.01 -15.24 -9.51
C ASN A 93 -9.15 -14.04 -10.48
N LEU A 94 -8.90 -12.83 -9.98
CA LEU A 94 -8.89 -11.63 -10.83
C LEU A 94 -7.76 -11.66 -11.86
N ILE A 95 -6.55 -12.04 -11.47
CA ILE A 95 -5.41 -12.08 -12.37
C ILE A 95 -5.60 -13.15 -13.47
N GLU A 96 -6.11 -14.32 -13.10
CA GLU A 96 -6.46 -15.37 -14.06
C GLU A 96 -7.49 -14.86 -15.08
N LEU A 97 -8.58 -14.26 -14.59
CA LEU A 97 -9.61 -13.67 -15.44
C LEU A 97 -9.06 -12.56 -16.35
N ALA A 98 -8.17 -11.71 -15.84
CA ALA A 98 -7.57 -10.62 -16.59
C ALA A 98 -6.73 -11.15 -17.77
N VAL A 99 -5.89 -12.15 -17.54
CA VAL A 99 -5.08 -12.79 -18.60
C VAL A 99 -5.98 -13.50 -19.63
N GLU A 100 -7.02 -14.22 -19.17
CA GLU A 100 -8.02 -14.83 -20.07
C GLU A 100 -8.81 -13.81 -20.88
N SER A 101 -8.95 -12.57 -20.39
CA SER A 101 -9.57 -11.44 -21.10
C SER A 101 -8.62 -10.72 -22.06
N GLY A 102 -7.36 -11.19 -22.18
CA GLY A 102 -6.34 -10.64 -23.09
C GLY A 102 -5.51 -9.51 -22.52
N ILE A 103 -5.60 -9.23 -21.21
CA ILE A 103 -4.78 -8.19 -20.57
C ILE A 103 -3.37 -8.74 -20.33
N SER A 104 -2.38 -8.12 -20.92
CA SER A 104 -0.97 -8.51 -20.81
C SER A 104 -0.14 -7.61 -19.91
N ASN A 105 -0.67 -6.47 -19.47
CA ASN A 105 0.00 -5.53 -18.58
C ASN A 105 -0.73 -5.47 -17.23
N ILE A 106 -0.15 -6.10 -16.21
CA ILE A 106 -0.80 -6.26 -14.90
C ILE A 106 0.13 -5.72 -13.83
N ILE A 107 -0.40 -4.86 -12.97
CA ILE A 107 0.30 -4.28 -11.83
C ILE A 107 -0.46 -4.65 -10.55
N ILE A 108 0.23 -5.28 -9.61
CA ILE A 108 -0.36 -5.78 -8.36
C ILE A 108 0.31 -5.08 -7.18
N LEU A 109 -0.48 -4.48 -6.31
CA LEU A 109 0.03 -3.87 -5.08
C LEU A 109 0.18 -4.94 -3.98
N SER A 110 1.42 -5.26 -3.68
CA SER A 110 1.82 -6.02 -2.50
C SER A 110 2.18 -5.06 -1.35
N SER A 111 3.21 -5.36 -0.57
CA SER A 111 3.69 -4.53 0.55
C SER A 111 5.10 -4.94 0.96
N LEU A 112 5.87 -4.00 1.50
CA LEU A 112 7.12 -4.32 2.22
C LEU A 112 6.86 -5.31 3.37
N ALA A 113 5.64 -5.32 3.95
CA ALA A 113 5.26 -6.28 4.98
C ALA A 113 5.35 -7.75 4.54
N ALA A 114 5.26 -8.04 3.24
CA ALA A 114 5.49 -9.39 2.70
C ALA A 114 6.95 -9.83 2.84
N ALA A 115 7.88 -8.90 2.68
CA ALA A 115 9.32 -9.16 2.85
C ALA A 115 9.71 -9.25 4.32
N GLY A 116 9.01 -8.54 5.20
CA GLY A 116 9.31 -8.46 6.62
C GLY A 116 10.21 -7.29 7.00
N PRO A 117 10.60 -7.19 8.28
CA PRO A 117 11.47 -6.12 8.77
C PRO A 117 12.88 -6.23 8.20
N SER A 118 13.54 -5.08 8.05
CA SER A 118 14.95 -5.01 7.68
C SER A 118 15.85 -5.04 8.91
N SER A 119 17.13 -5.29 8.68
CA SER A 119 18.20 -4.91 9.60
C SER A 119 18.50 -3.41 9.46
N GLN A 120 19.76 -3.02 9.57
CA GLN A 120 20.21 -1.66 9.27
C GLN A 120 20.43 -1.40 7.77
N THR A 121 20.40 -2.46 6.96
CA THR A 121 20.54 -2.37 5.51
C THR A 121 19.18 -2.48 4.83
N PRO A 122 18.90 -1.69 3.78
CA PRO A 122 17.67 -1.79 3.01
C PRO A 122 17.51 -3.19 2.37
N LEU A 123 16.28 -3.73 2.43
CA LEU A 123 15.93 -4.96 1.72
C LEU A 123 15.91 -4.68 0.21
N THR A 124 16.41 -5.64 -0.54
CA THR A 124 16.24 -5.71 -2.00
C THR A 124 15.22 -6.79 -2.35
N GLU A 125 14.78 -6.84 -3.60
CA GLU A 125 13.80 -7.83 -4.08
C GLU A 125 14.31 -9.27 -4.00
N LYS A 126 15.62 -9.47 -3.82
CA LYS A 126 16.26 -10.77 -3.62
C LYS A 126 16.19 -11.28 -2.17
N ALA A 127 15.77 -10.41 -1.23
CA ALA A 127 15.67 -10.81 0.16
C ALA A 127 14.58 -11.89 0.35
N PRO A 128 14.79 -12.88 1.22
CA PRO A 128 13.78 -13.88 1.53
C PRO A 128 12.56 -13.24 2.19
N LEU A 129 11.37 -13.72 1.88
CA LEU A 129 10.13 -13.23 2.46
C LEU A 129 9.95 -13.78 3.88
N SER A 130 10.03 -12.91 4.87
CA SER A 130 9.94 -13.23 6.31
C SER A 130 8.93 -12.33 7.05
N PRO A 131 7.63 -12.36 6.66
CA PRO A 131 6.60 -11.50 7.24
C PRO A 131 6.38 -11.81 8.71
N ILE A 132 6.13 -10.77 9.52
CA ILE A 132 5.88 -10.91 10.97
C ILE A 132 4.41 -10.67 11.36
N SER A 133 3.57 -10.22 10.44
CA SER A 133 2.14 -9.97 10.67
C SER A 133 1.24 -10.87 9.79
N ALA A 134 -0.03 -11.03 10.18
CA ALA A 134 -1.03 -11.75 9.38
C ALA A 134 -1.23 -11.10 8.01
N TYR A 135 -1.28 -9.77 7.96
CA TYR A 135 -1.32 -9.02 6.70
C TYR A 135 -0.09 -9.31 5.83
N GLY A 136 1.12 -9.20 6.39
CA GLY A 136 2.35 -9.50 5.67
C GLY A 136 2.39 -10.94 5.14
N ARG A 137 1.95 -11.92 5.95
CA ARG A 137 1.81 -13.33 5.51
C ARG A 137 0.83 -13.47 4.35
N SER A 138 -0.31 -12.76 4.37
CA SER A 138 -1.27 -12.80 3.28
C SER A 138 -0.70 -12.22 1.98
N LYS A 139 0.08 -11.14 2.07
CA LYS A 139 0.74 -10.55 0.91
C LYS A 139 1.84 -11.45 0.34
N LYS A 140 2.66 -12.06 1.19
CA LYS A 140 3.62 -13.11 0.77
C LYS A 140 2.89 -14.24 0.04
N GLN A 141 1.84 -14.79 0.64
CA GLN A 141 1.09 -15.90 0.04
C GLN A 141 0.41 -15.50 -1.28
N MET A 142 -0.09 -14.28 -1.39
CA MET A 142 -0.60 -13.73 -2.65
C MET A 142 0.48 -13.76 -3.74
N GLU A 143 1.68 -13.30 -3.44
CA GLU A 143 2.80 -13.32 -4.41
C GLU A 143 3.17 -14.76 -4.80
N GLU A 144 3.27 -15.67 -3.84
CA GLU A 144 3.54 -17.10 -4.09
C GLU A 144 2.47 -17.73 -4.98
N GLU A 145 1.17 -17.40 -4.74
CA GLU A 145 0.07 -17.90 -5.56
C GLU A 145 0.12 -17.35 -7.00
N ILE A 146 0.53 -16.10 -7.21
CA ILE A 146 0.71 -15.53 -8.55
C ILE A 146 1.85 -16.23 -9.29
N HIS A 147 2.97 -16.49 -8.60
CA HIS A 147 4.07 -17.28 -9.20
C HIS A 147 3.65 -18.71 -9.53
N ARG A 148 2.87 -19.36 -8.64
CA ARG A 148 2.34 -20.71 -8.87
C ARG A 148 1.40 -20.72 -10.08
N LEU A 149 0.44 -19.79 -10.12
CA LEU A 149 -0.51 -19.65 -11.23
C LEU A 149 0.22 -19.41 -12.57
N TYR A 150 1.25 -18.54 -12.58
CA TYR A 150 2.08 -18.27 -13.75
C TYR A 150 2.74 -19.54 -14.30
N ALA A 151 3.26 -20.40 -13.42
CA ALA A 151 3.89 -21.67 -13.79
C ALA A 151 2.84 -22.69 -14.27
N GLU A 152 1.74 -22.89 -13.52
CA GLU A 152 0.69 -23.86 -13.83
C GLU A 152 -0.02 -23.59 -15.16
N LYS A 153 -0.23 -22.32 -15.48
CA LYS A 153 -0.87 -21.89 -16.74
C LYS A 153 0.12 -21.77 -17.90
N ASN A 154 1.39 -22.11 -17.70
CA ASN A 154 2.46 -21.96 -18.71
C ASN A 154 2.53 -20.55 -19.30
N TRP A 155 2.27 -19.52 -18.49
CA TRP A 155 2.29 -18.13 -18.95
C TRP A 155 3.70 -17.63 -19.31
N ALA A 156 4.74 -18.38 -18.98
CA ALA A 156 6.10 -18.14 -19.49
C ALA A 156 6.19 -18.15 -21.02
N ASN A 157 5.26 -18.84 -21.69
CA ASN A 157 5.16 -18.86 -23.15
C ASN A 157 4.34 -17.70 -23.74
N HIS A 158 3.75 -16.84 -22.89
CA HIS A 158 3.01 -15.68 -23.34
C HIS A 158 3.98 -14.52 -23.64
N PRO A 159 4.16 -14.12 -24.89
CA PRO A 159 5.30 -13.28 -25.30
C PRO A 159 5.27 -11.86 -24.73
N THR A 160 4.11 -11.38 -24.31
CA THR A 160 3.90 -9.99 -23.86
C THR A 160 3.35 -9.88 -22.45
N LEU A 161 3.04 -10.99 -21.75
CA LEU A 161 2.48 -10.92 -20.41
C LEU A 161 3.52 -10.43 -19.40
N SER A 162 3.29 -9.24 -18.87
CA SER A 162 4.13 -8.56 -17.89
C SER A 162 3.36 -8.31 -16.60
N ILE A 163 3.74 -8.99 -15.53
CA ILE A 163 3.12 -8.85 -14.20
C ILE A 163 4.11 -8.15 -13.28
N LYS A 164 3.77 -6.96 -12.78
CA LYS A 164 4.58 -6.21 -11.81
C LYS A 164 3.97 -6.34 -10.42
N ILE A 165 4.75 -6.82 -9.49
CA ILE A 165 4.40 -6.89 -8.06
C ILE A 165 5.10 -5.73 -7.36
N ILE A 166 4.34 -4.75 -6.93
CA ILE A 166 4.85 -3.56 -6.27
C ILE A 166 4.74 -3.72 -4.76
N ARG A 167 5.85 -3.58 -4.04
CA ARG A 167 5.96 -3.65 -2.58
C ARG A 167 6.25 -2.25 -2.00
N PRO A 168 5.24 -1.39 -1.81
CA PRO A 168 5.46 -0.12 -1.13
C PRO A 168 5.79 -0.35 0.34
N PRO A 169 6.63 0.50 0.95
CA PRO A 169 6.78 0.63 2.40
C PRO A 169 5.56 1.34 3.01
N ALA A 170 5.70 1.93 4.19
CA ALA A 170 4.66 2.76 4.77
C ALA A 170 4.37 3.97 3.87
N VAL A 171 3.12 4.08 3.43
CA VAL A 171 2.65 5.16 2.55
C VAL A 171 1.97 6.22 3.39
N TYR A 172 2.30 7.49 3.15
CA TYR A 172 1.66 8.61 3.82
C TYR A 172 1.20 9.68 2.82
N GLY A 173 0.30 10.54 3.24
CA GLY A 173 -0.25 11.57 2.36
C GLY A 173 -1.71 11.90 2.69
N PRO A 174 -2.34 12.79 1.92
CA PRO A 174 -3.77 13.08 2.00
C PRO A 174 -4.64 11.83 1.93
N ARG A 175 -5.71 11.74 2.74
CA ARG A 175 -6.67 10.60 2.84
C ARG A 175 -6.15 9.36 3.59
N GLU A 176 -4.92 9.39 4.09
CA GLU A 176 -4.33 8.28 4.83
C GLU A 176 -5.02 8.15 6.21
N THR A 177 -5.28 6.93 6.68
CA THR A 177 -6.00 6.65 7.93
C THR A 177 -5.23 5.82 8.95
N ASP A 178 -4.24 5.03 8.52
CA ASP A 178 -3.53 4.09 9.41
C ASP A 178 -2.49 4.79 10.28
N ILE A 179 -1.78 5.79 9.72
CA ILE A 179 -0.80 6.61 10.44
C ILE A 179 -1.48 7.86 11.06
N TYR A 180 -2.71 8.16 10.68
CA TYR A 180 -3.48 9.31 11.17
C TYR A 180 -3.48 9.41 12.70
N GLY A 181 -3.60 8.26 13.40
CA GLY A 181 -3.56 8.24 14.87
C GLY A 181 -2.29 8.84 15.47
N LEU A 182 -1.13 8.66 14.81
CA LEU A 182 0.12 9.30 15.20
C LEU A 182 0.06 10.81 15.01
N PHE A 183 -0.39 11.28 13.85
CA PHE A 183 -0.51 12.73 13.57
C PHE A 183 -1.49 13.40 14.52
N LYS A 184 -2.57 12.71 14.87
CA LYS A 184 -3.53 13.17 15.88
C LYS A 184 -2.87 13.30 17.26
N ALA A 185 -2.09 12.33 17.71
CA ALA A 185 -1.34 12.41 18.97
C ALA A 185 -0.35 13.60 18.95
N LEU A 186 0.38 13.79 17.86
CA LEU A 186 1.27 14.93 17.68
C LEU A 186 0.51 16.26 17.70
N ASN A 187 -0.65 16.34 17.07
CA ASN A 187 -1.49 17.55 17.15
C ASN A 187 -1.92 17.88 18.59
N TYR A 188 -2.13 16.86 19.44
CA TYR A 188 -2.36 17.00 20.89
C TYR A 188 -1.07 17.11 21.72
N ARG A 189 0.07 17.39 21.07
CA ARG A 189 1.38 17.59 21.70
C ARG A 189 1.97 16.33 22.38
N VAL A 190 1.57 15.15 21.95
CA VAL A 190 2.07 13.87 22.44
C VAL A 190 2.87 13.16 21.37
N ALA A 191 4.14 12.85 21.63
CA ALA A 191 5.00 12.03 20.77
C ALA A 191 5.24 10.66 21.43
N PRO A 192 4.57 9.59 21.00
CA PRO A 192 4.81 8.26 21.55
C PRO A 192 6.16 7.72 21.06
N ILE A 193 7.08 7.43 21.98
CA ILE A 193 8.40 6.87 21.67
C ILE A 193 8.33 5.36 21.84
N LEU A 194 8.38 4.64 20.71
CA LEU A 194 8.31 3.18 20.67
C LEU A 194 9.72 2.60 20.49
N GLY A 195 10.26 1.99 21.52
CA GLY A 195 11.63 1.46 21.52
C GLY A 195 12.70 2.55 21.50
N ASN A 196 13.80 2.35 20.75
CA ASN A 196 14.82 3.37 20.54
C ASN A 196 14.53 4.19 19.25
N PRO A 197 14.10 5.44 19.37
CA PRO A 197 13.64 6.23 18.24
C PRO A 197 14.77 6.72 17.30
N THR A 198 16.04 6.56 17.71
CA THR A 198 17.22 6.94 16.90
C THR A 198 17.78 5.79 16.10
N GLU A 199 17.53 4.56 16.54
CA GLU A 199 18.10 3.34 15.91
C GLU A 199 17.17 2.70 14.88
N LYS A 200 15.87 3.02 14.92
CA LYS A 200 14.88 2.45 14.03
C LYS A 200 14.61 3.38 12.88
N THR A 201 14.82 2.86 11.68
CA THR A 201 14.62 3.57 10.43
C THR A 201 13.44 2.99 9.66
N LEU A 202 12.71 3.88 9.01
CA LEU A 202 11.52 3.55 8.23
C LEU A 202 11.68 4.10 6.82
N SER A 203 11.53 3.26 5.83
CA SER A 203 11.20 3.74 4.49
C SER A 203 9.78 4.27 4.50
N LEU A 204 9.61 5.50 4.09
CA LEU A 204 8.32 6.15 3.87
C LEU A 204 8.25 6.58 2.41
N VAL A 205 7.06 6.52 1.83
CA VAL A 205 6.84 7.08 0.50
C VAL A 205 5.57 7.94 0.52
N HIS A 206 5.67 9.15 -0.05
CA HIS A 206 4.48 9.97 -0.24
C HIS A 206 3.59 9.35 -1.32
N VAL A 207 2.27 9.38 -1.10
CA VAL A 207 1.32 8.73 -2.00
C VAL A 207 1.44 9.19 -3.46
N GLN A 208 1.78 10.45 -3.71
CA GLN A 208 1.96 10.97 -5.07
C GLN A 208 3.18 10.37 -5.78
N ASP A 209 4.30 10.21 -5.07
CA ASP A 209 5.48 9.54 -5.64
C ASP A 209 5.20 8.07 -5.91
N LEU A 210 4.51 7.41 -4.97
CA LEU A 210 4.11 6.02 -5.15
C LEU A 210 3.23 5.83 -6.38
N VAL A 211 2.18 6.63 -6.54
CA VAL A 211 1.26 6.47 -7.70
C VAL A 211 1.93 6.83 -9.02
N LYS A 212 2.81 7.84 -9.05
CA LYS A 212 3.66 8.12 -10.23
C LYS A 212 4.51 6.90 -10.60
N GLY A 213 5.17 6.29 -9.60
CA GLY A 213 6.00 5.10 -9.80
C GLY A 213 5.20 3.87 -10.28
N ILE A 214 4.03 3.61 -9.67
CA ILE A 214 3.12 2.53 -10.09
C ILE A 214 2.69 2.73 -11.55
N VAL A 215 2.24 3.93 -11.88
CA VAL A 215 1.75 4.21 -13.23
C VAL A 215 2.89 4.19 -14.26
N ALA A 216 4.08 4.69 -13.91
CA ALA A 216 5.25 4.61 -14.77
C ALA A 216 5.69 3.17 -15.05
N SER A 217 5.51 2.24 -14.10
CA SER A 217 5.86 0.82 -14.27
C SER A 217 5.10 0.14 -15.42
N ARG A 218 3.97 0.71 -15.88
CA ARG A 218 3.23 0.18 -17.05
C ARG A 218 4.05 0.21 -18.34
N LEU A 219 5.04 1.12 -18.41
CA LEU A 219 5.92 1.26 -19.58
C LEU A 219 7.04 0.21 -19.61
N TYR A 220 7.24 -0.50 -18.50
CA TYR A 220 8.14 -1.63 -18.45
C TYR A 220 7.42 -2.86 -18.99
N ASP A 221 7.71 -3.22 -20.23
CA ASP A 221 6.96 -4.19 -21.05
C ASP A 221 7.61 -5.58 -21.13
N ARG A 222 8.70 -5.82 -20.39
CA ARG A 222 9.35 -7.14 -20.35
C ARG A 222 8.39 -8.19 -19.83
N ALA A 223 8.23 -9.27 -20.60
CA ALA A 223 7.43 -10.42 -20.20
C ALA A 223 7.97 -11.07 -18.94
N GLY A 224 7.08 -11.64 -18.13
CA GLY A 224 7.42 -12.31 -16.88
C GLY A 224 6.82 -11.66 -15.64
N ILE A 225 7.22 -12.17 -14.48
CA ILE A 225 6.87 -11.58 -13.19
C ILE A 225 8.07 -10.78 -12.67
N HIS A 226 7.82 -9.53 -12.34
CA HIS A 226 8.84 -8.60 -11.87
C HIS A 226 8.40 -7.96 -10.55
N THR A 227 9.20 -8.11 -9.51
CA THR A 227 8.90 -7.52 -8.20
C THR A 227 9.75 -6.28 -7.98
N TYR A 228 9.16 -5.25 -7.32
CA TYR A 228 9.81 -3.97 -7.06
C TYR A 228 9.41 -3.38 -5.73
N PHE A 229 10.37 -2.79 -5.02
CA PHE A 229 10.07 -1.84 -3.95
C PHE A 229 9.95 -0.43 -4.53
N LEU A 230 8.94 0.33 -4.06
CA LEU A 230 8.79 1.75 -4.38
C LEU A 230 8.76 2.55 -3.07
N GLY A 231 9.93 2.87 -2.56
CA GLY A 231 10.13 3.69 -1.37
C GLY A 231 10.38 5.16 -1.70
N GLY A 232 10.49 5.98 -0.66
CA GLY A 232 10.98 7.35 -0.75
C GLY A 232 12.50 7.41 -0.67
N SER A 233 13.05 8.07 0.36
CA SER A 233 14.51 8.09 0.58
C SER A 233 15.08 6.69 0.82
N GLU A 234 16.22 6.38 0.23
CA GLU A 234 16.91 5.10 0.42
C GLU A 234 17.44 4.91 1.85
N ASP A 235 17.85 6.00 2.51
CA ASP A 235 18.31 5.96 3.90
C ASP A 235 17.16 5.80 4.90
N GLY A 236 15.91 5.98 4.45
CA GLY A 236 14.74 6.01 5.31
C GLY A 236 14.76 7.21 6.26
N TYR A 237 13.91 7.16 7.28
CA TYR A 237 13.76 8.20 8.28
C TYR A 237 13.68 7.59 9.68
N SER A 238 14.33 8.21 10.65
CA SER A 238 14.13 7.89 12.06
C SER A 238 12.81 8.49 12.57
N TRP A 239 12.24 7.90 13.61
CA TRP A 239 11.08 8.48 14.27
C TRP A 239 11.36 9.89 14.81
N ASN A 240 12.60 10.16 15.24
CA ASN A 240 13.00 11.49 15.69
C ASN A 240 12.91 12.55 14.60
N GLU A 241 13.33 12.23 13.38
CA GLU A 241 13.22 13.14 12.22
C GLU A 241 11.75 13.41 11.91
N ILE A 242 10.92 12.36 11.85
CA ILE A 242 9.48 12.51 11.59
C ILE A 242 8.82 13.41 12.64
N TYR A 243 9.12 13.19 13.93
CA TYR A 243 8.56 14.01 15.02
C TYR A 243 9.04 15.45 14.99
N LYS A 244 10.33 15.69 14.65
CA LYS A 244 10.91 17.02 14.53
C LYS A 244 10.23 17.80 13.39
N GLU A 245 10.08 17.17 12.23
CA GLU A 245 9.40 17.79 11.10
C GLU A 245 7.93 18.11 11.42
N CYS A 246 7.20 17.16 12.00
CA CYS A 246 5.81 17.39 12.44
C CYS A 246 5.71 18.53 13.47
N ALA A 247 6.66 18.62 14.42
CA ALA A 247 6.69 19.70 15.43
C ALA A 247 6.85 21.07 14.76
N THR A 248 7.75 21.14 13.78
CA THR A 248 8.01 22.38 13.01
C THR A 248 6.77 22.79 12.20
N ILE A 249 6.13 21.84 11.50
CA ILE A 249 4.95 22.11 10.65
C ILE A 249 3.74 22.53 11.51
N LEU A 250 3.49 21.81 12.61
CA LEU A 250 2.38 22.08 13.53
C LEU A 250 2.64 23.29 14.44
N GLN A 251 3.87 23.81 14.49
CA GLN A 251 4.30 24.86 15.41
C GLN A 251 4.00 24.50 16.88
N LYS A 252 4.19 23.24 17.24
CA LYS A 252 3.89 22.68 18.57
C LYS A 252 5.10 21.92 19.11
N SER A 253 5.47 22.19 20.37
CA SER A 253 6.36 21.30 21.12
C SER A 253 5.61 20.04 21.54
N HIS A 254 6.29 18.90 21.54
CA HIS A 254 5.71 17.60 21.88
C HIS A 254 6.31 17.04 23.18
N LEU A 255 5.44 16.58 24.09
CA LEU A 255 5.84 15.76 25.22
C LEU A 255 6.18 14.35 24.73
N ARG A 256 7.44 13.94 24.91
CA ARG A 256 7.90 12.61 24.53
C ARG A 256 7.55 11.60 25.61
N ILE A 257 6.65 10.67 25.28
CA ILE A 257 6.22 9.61 26.20
C ILE A 257 6.81 8.28 25.74
N ARG A 258 7.74 7.74 26.52
CA ARG A 258 8.28 6.40 26.27
C ARG A 258 7.23 5.34 26.55
N VAL A 259 6.93 4.51 25.57
CA VAL A 259 6.02 3.38 25.69
C VAL A 259 6.85 2.10 25.61
N PRO A 260 7.09 1.39 26.70
CA PRO A 260 7.80 0.11 26.69
C PRO A 260 7.04 -0.90 25.81
N LYS A 261 7.79 -1.78 25.09
CA LYS A 261 7.18 -2.79 24.21
C LYS A 261 6.12 -3.64 24.92
N GLY A 262 6.35 -4.04 26.17
CA GLY A 262 5.38 -4.81 26.95
C GLY A 262 4.06 -4.06 27.20
N VAL A 263 4.12 -2.76 27.49
CA VAL A 263 2.92 -1.91 27.65
C VAL A 263 2.18 -1.78 26.31
N LEU A 264 2.90 -1.52 25.23
CA LEU A 264 2.31 -1.44 23.89
C LEU A 264 1.59 -2.75 23.52
N MET A 265 2.24 -3.89 23.75
CA MET A 265 1.67 -5.22 23.48
C MET A 265 0.43 -5.51 24.35
N THR A 266 0.43 -5.08 25.62
CA THR A 266 -0.74 -5.24 26.50
C THR A 266 -1.91 -4.40 26.00
N ILE A 267 -1.67 -3.13 25.64
CA ILE A 267 -2.71 -2.25 25.07
C ILE A 267 -3.27 -2.85 23.78
N ALA A 268 -2.40 -3.35 22.91
CA ALA A 268 -2.79 -3.98 21.65
C ALA A 268 -3.67 -5.22 21.84
N LYS A 269 -3.31 -6.11 22.80
CA LYS A 269 -4.12 -7.29 23.15
C LYS A 269 -5.48 -6.92 23.74
N VAL A 270 -5.52 -5.95 24.62
CA VAL A 270 -6.77 -5.45 25.21
C VAL A 270 -7.66 -4.85 24.12
N ALA A 271 -7.09 -4.03 23.24
CA ALA A 271 -7.84 -3.45 22.11
C ALA A 271 -8.41 -4.55 21.20
N GLU A 272 -7.61 -5.57 20.84
CA GLU A 272 -8.05 -6.70 20.02
C GLU A 272 -9.16 -7.54 20.67
N THR A 273 -9.14 -7.64 22.00
CA THR A 273 -10.18 -8.38 22.75
C THR A 273 -11.49 -7.60 22.86
N ILE A 274 -11.41 -6.29 23.06
CA ILE A 274 -12.60 -5.45 23.34
C ILE A 274 -13.26 -4.92 22.05
N ALA A 275 -12.48 -4.53 21.05
CA ALA A 275 -13.01 -3.87 19.87
C ALA A 275 -14.06 -4.69 19.08
N PRO A 276 -13.97 -6.04 18.97
CA PRO A 276 -15.00 -6.84 18.33
C PRO A 276 -16.39 -6.75 18.97
N VAL A 277 -16.46 -6.47 20.29
CA VAL A 277 -17.75 -6.29 21.00
C VAL A 277 -18.51 -5.08 20.41
N PHE A 278 -17.80 -4.10 19.84
CA PHE A 278 -18.35 -2.93 19.18
C PHE A 278 -18.44 -3.09 17.66
N GLY A 279 -18.22 -4.29 17.12
CA GLY A 279 -18.28 -4.56 15.68
C GLY A 279 -17.14 -3.94 14.87
N VAL A 280 -16.03 -3.57 15.52
CA VAL A 280 -14.85 -2.97 14.87
C VAL A 280 -13.60 -3.80 15.11
N TYR A 281 -12.63 -3.73 14.18
CA TYR A 281 -11.32 -4.31 14.39
C TYR A 281 -10.32 -3.18 14.71
N PRO A 282 -9.49 -3.30 15.77
CA PRO A 282 -8.65 -2.20 16.21
C PRO A 282 -7.48 -1.99 15.24
N ALA A 283 -7.16 -0.73 14.95
CA ALA A 283 -5.97 -0.37 14.17
C ALA A 283 -4.67 -0.76 14.87
N LEU A 284 -4.63 -0.71 16.22
CA LEU A 284 -3.54 -1.22 17.04
C LEU A 284 -3.89 -2.61 17.56
N ASN A 285 -3.28 -3.63 16.99
CA ASN A 285 -3.35 -5.03 17.39
C ASN A 285 -1.93 -5.56 17.67
N PRO A 286 -1.73 -6.78 18.19
CA PRO A 286 -0.41 -7.33 18.50
C PRO A 286 0.56 -7.36 17.30
N ASP A 287 0.07 -7.71 16.10
CA ASP A 287 0.88 -7.69 14.89
C ASP A 287 1.39 -6.27 14.60
N LYS A 288 0.51 -5.27 14.67
CA LYS A 288 0.88 -3.86 14.46
C LYS A 288 1.83 -3.33 15.53
N ALA A 289 1.61 -3.73 16.78
CA ALA A 289 2.53 -3.39 17.87
C ALA A 289 3.93 -3.97 17.64
N GLU A 290 4.04 -5.19 17.14
CA GLU A 290 5.32 -5.80 16.77
C GLU A 290 5.97 -5.05 15.60
N GLU A 291 5.23 -4.78 14.52
CA GLU A 291 5.71 -4.00 13.35
C GLU A 291 6.29 -2.64 13.78
N LEU A 292 5.60 -1.91 14.65
CA LEU A 292 6.04 -0.59 15.14
C LEU A 292 7.35 -0.63 15.94
N THR A 293 7.77 -1.82 16.39
CA THR A 293 9.03 -2.01 17.11
C THR A 293 10.21 -2.45 16.25
N GLN A 294 10.04 -2.58 14.94
CA GLN A 294 11.08 -3.02 14.00
C GLN A 294 11.55 -1.89 13.07
N SER A 295 12.65 -2.11 12.37
CA SER A 295 13.10 -1.27 11.26
C SER A 295 12.54 -1.79 9.94
N TRP A 296 12.22 -0.87 9.02
CA TRP A 296 11.58 -1.18 7.75
C TRP A 296 12.24 -0.38 6.63
N LEU A 297 13.36 -0.88 6.11
CA LEU A 297 14.08 -0.26 5.01
C LEU A 297 13.99 -1.11 3.75
N CYS A 298 13.78 -0.46 2.62
CA CYS A 298 13.81 -1.10 1.30
C CYS A 298 14.53 -0.20 0.29
N SER A 299 15.19 -0.81 -0.69
CA SER A 299 15.84 -0.10 -1.79
C SER A 299 14.95 -0.11 -3.03
N SER A 300 14.81 1.05 -3.68
CA SER A 300 14.08 1.21 -4.94
C SER A 300 15.02 1.21 -6.16
N ASN A 301 16.28 0.80 -6.01
CA ASN A 301 17.29 0.85 -7.07
C ASN A 301 16.87 0.08 -8.32
N LYS A 302 16.24 -1.08 -8.16
CA LYS A 302 15.74 -1.86 -9.29
C LYS A 302 14.68 -1.10 -10.11
N ALA A 303 13.75 -0.43 -9.45
CA ALA A 303 12.74 0.37 -10.14
C ALA A 303 13.36 1.62 -10.83
N LYS A 304 14.39 2.20 -10.20
CA LYS A 304 15.17 3.29 -10.78
C LYS A 304 15.92 2.85 -12.05
N GLU A 305 16.53 1.68 -12.02
CA GLU A 305 17.26 1.11 -13.16
C GLU A 305 16.32 0.72 -14.30
N ASP A 306 15.18 0.10 -14.00
CA ASP A 306 14.28 -0.48 -15.00
C ASP A 306 13.38 0.57 -15.70
N TRP A 307 12.91 1.61 -14.98
CA TRP A 307 12.07 2.68 -15.59
C TRP A 307 12.26 4.07 -15.01
N GLY A 308 13.38 4.31 -14.32
CA GLY A 308 13.73 5.67 -13.85
C GLY A 308 12.94 6.15 -12.64
N TYR A 309 12.37 5.25 -11.81
CA TYR A 309 11.65 5.67 -10.59
C TYR A 309 12.54 6.50 -9.68
N THR A 310 12.11 7.71 -9.40
CA THR A 310 12.79 8.62 -8.47
C THR A 310 11.73 9.36 -7.68
N PRO A 311 11.65 9.16 -6.36
CA PRO A 311 10.76 9.94 -5.50
C PRO A 311 11.25 11.39 -5.43
N GLU A 312 10.33 12.34 -5.56
CA GLU A 312 10.65 13.78 -5.64
C GLU A 312 10.21 14.54 -4.40
N ILE A 313 9.25 13.99 -3.62
CA ILE A 313 8.65 14.70 -2.50
C ILE A 313 9.49 14.50 -1.25
N SER A 314 10.04 15.60 -0.72
CA SER A 314 10.78 15.60 0.54
C SER A 314 9.89 15.22 1.73
N LEU A 315 10.49 14.74 2.83
CA LEU A 315 9.74 14.44 4.06
C LEU A 315 8.96 15.67 4.56
N ASN A 316 9.59 16.85 4.54
CA ASN A 316 8.95 18.09 4.98
C ASN A 316 7.73 18.44 4.12
N ASP A 317 7.88 18.44 2.79
CA ASP A 317 6.79 18.80 1.87
C ASP A 317 5.64 17.78 1.94
N GLY A 318 5.96 16.50 2.01
CA GLY A 318 4.98 15.44 2.14
C GLY A 318 4.21 15.48 3.46
N LEU A 319 4.90 15.68 4.59
CA LEU A 319 4.25 15.85 5.89
C LEU A 319 3.40 17.13 5.94
N ARG A 320 3.90 18.23 5.37
CA ARG A 320 3.17 19.49 5.27
C ARG A 320 1.87 19.32 4.48
N SER A 321 1.93 18.71 3.30
CA SER A 321 0.75 18.44 2.47
C SER A 321 -0.27 17.57 3.20
N THR A 322 0.20 16.52 3.91
CA THR A 322 -0.63 15.61 4.69
C THR A 322 -1.34 16.30 5.84
N LEU A 323 -0.58 17.01 6.69
CA LEU A 323 -1.13 17.70 7.86
C LEU A 323 -2.07 18.84 7.48
N THR A 324 -1.73 19.61 6.44
CA THR A 324 -2.60 20.67 5.90
C THR A 324 -3.92 20.08 5.37
N TRP A 325 -3.84 18.92 4.70
CA TRP A 325 -5.03 18.23 4.23
C TRP A 325 -5.93 17.79 5.39
N TYR A 326 -5.36 17.20 6.45
CA TYR A 326 -6.12 16.80 7.64
C TYR A 326 -6.81 17.99 8.32
N GLN A 327 -6.09 19.13 8.46
CA GLN A 327 -6.67 20.36 9.01
C GLN A 327 -7.82 20.87 8.15
N LYS A 328 -7.63 20.95 6.82
CA LYS A 328 -8.66 21.42 5.88
C LYS A 328 -9.93 20.57 5.91
N HIS A 329 -9.80 19.28 6.21
CA HIS A 329 -10.92 18.32 6.24
C HIS A 329 -11.45 18.06 7.66
N ASN A 330 -11.05 18.85 8.65
CA ASN A 330 -11.45 18.72 10.07
C ASN A 330 -11.11 17.35 10.68
N TRP A 331 -9.99 16.75 10.26
CA TRP A 331 -9.47 15.53 10.89
C TRP A 331 -8.55 15.86 12.07
N LEU A 332 -7.84 17.01 12.04
CA LEU A 332 -6.96 17.52 13.09
C LEU A 332 -7.42 18.90 13.60
#